data_7da17e20454a6376df4a23e1cb6b0d8f
#
_entry.id   7da17e20454a6376df4a23e1cb6b0d8f
#
_cell.length_a   1.000
_cell.length_b   1.000
_cell.length_c   1.000
_cell.angle_alpha   90.00
_cell.angle_beta   90.00
_cell.angle_gamma   90.00
#
_symmetry.space_group_name_H-M   'P 1'
#
loop_
_entity.id
_entity.type
_entity.pdbx_description
1 polymer ?
#
loop_
_entity_poly.entity_id
_entity_poly.type
_entity_poly.pdbx_seq_one_letter_code
_entity_poly.pdbx_strand_id
1 'polypeptide(L)'
;MECVFGLVGNGFAIIAADTSAVNSILVHKTNEDKIMKLDSHKLLGASGEAGDRVQFTEFVQKNVSLYQFRNGIPLTTAAAANFTRGELATALRKNPYSVNIILAGFDQETGPSLYFIDYIATLHKVDKAAFGYGSYFALSMMDRHYRSDMSVDEAIKLVDDCIVEIRTRLVVAPPNFVIKIVDKDGAREFAWRESIKDQAVADANAAAVSASV
;
A
#
# COMPACT_ATOMS: atom_id res chain seq x y z
N MET A 1 -3.74 3.17 14.03
CA MET A 1 -2.72 2.11 13.87
C MET A 1 -2.80 1.65 12.44
N GLU A 2 -1.80 1.93 11.67
CA GLU A 2 -1.81 1.64 10.24
C GLU A 2 -0.60 0.79 9.88
N CYS A 3 -0.75 -0.02 8.84
CA CYS A 3 0.30 -0.87 8.30
C CYS A 3 0.26 -0.76 6.79
N VAL A 4 1.21 -0.04 6.20
CA VAL A 4 1.38 0.04 4.75
C VAL A 4 2.82 -0.36 4.45
N PHE A 5 3.00 -1.34 3.58
CA PHE A 5 4.33 -1.80 3.18
C PHE A 5 4.34 -2.29 1.74
N GLY A 6 5.52 -2.34 1.16
CA GLY A 6 5.68 -2.74 -0.23
C GLY A 6 7.09 -3.18 -0.56
N LEU A 7 7.22 -3.87 -1.69
CA LEU A 7 8.49 -4.36 -2.21
C LEU A 7 8.48 -4.40 -3.74
N VAL A 8 9.68 -4.44 -4.31
CA VAL A 8 9.93 -4.63 -5.75
C VAL A 8 10.41 -6.05 -5.96
N GLY A 9 9.85 -6.75 -6.94
CA GLY A 9 10.32 -8.05 -7.39
C GLY A 9 10.76 -8.02 -8.85
N ASN A 10 10.97 -9.19 -9.42
CA ASN A 10 11.41 -9.32 -10.80
C ASN A 10 10.29 -8.98 -11.79
N GLY A 11 10.29 -7.72 -12.26
CA GLY A 11 9.31 -7.21 -13.22
C GLY A 11 8.00 -6.69 -12.63
N PHE A 12 7.89 -6.53 -11.32
CA PHE A 12 6.69 -6.02 -10.65
C PHE A 12 7.02 -5.28 -9.35
N ALA A 13 6.05 -4.53 -8.83
CA ALA A 13 6.07 -4.03 -7.46
C ALA A 13 4.73 -4.33 -6.77
N ILE A 14 4.77 -4.51 -5.45
CA ILE A 14 3.60 -4.82 -4.61
C ILE A 14 3.49 -3.77 -3.52
N ILE A 15 2.24 -3.38 -3.22
CA ILE A 15 1.89 -2.67 -1.99
C ILE A 15 0.82 -3.47 -1.26
N ALA A 16 1.00 -3.65 0.03
CA ALA A 16 0.02 -4.19 0.95
C ALA A 16 -0.33 -3.13 2.00
N ALA A 17 -1.61 -3.01 2.34
CA ALA A 17 -2.08 -2.09 3.36
C ALA A 17 -3.16 -2.73 4.21
N ASP A 18 -3.21 -2.38 5.48
CA ASP A 18 -4.36 -2.70 6.31
C ASP A 18 -5.59 -1.90 5.86
N THR A 19 -6.77 -2.44 6.14
CA THR A 19 -8.03 -1.87 5.66
C THR A 19 -8.93 -1.36 6.79
N SER A 20 -8.35 -1.08 7.96
CA SER A 20 -9.10 -0.61 9.12
C SER A 20 -9.16 0.90 9.17
N ALA A 21 -10.36 1.46 9.23
CA ALA A 21 -10.59 2.85 9.62
C ALA A 21 -10.93 2.90 11.11
N VAL A 22 -10.01 3.42 11.90
CA VAL A 22 -10.14 3.45 13.37
C VAL A 22 -10.05 4.88 13.89
N ASN A 23 -10.75 5.15 14.98
CA ASN A 23 -10.60 6.38 15.76
C ASN A 23 -10.39 5.98 17.23
N SER A 24 -9.17 6.17 17.72
CA SER A 24 -8.75 5.74 19.04
C SER A 24 -8.95 4.22 19.23
N ILE A 25 -9.90 3.82 20.07
CA ILE A 25 -10.23 2.43 20.35
C ILE A 25 -11.41 1.89 19.54
N LEU A 26 -12.02 2.72 18.71
CA LEU A 26 -13.21 2.38 17.92
C LEU A 26 -12.86 2.08 16.47
N VAL A 27 -13.34 0.95 15.97
CA VAL A 27 -13.28 0.60 14.55
C VAL A 27 -14.56 1.09 13.87
N HIS A 28 -14.43 1.99 12.89
CA HIS A 28 -15.55 2.50 12.10
C HIS A 28 -15.79 1.68 10.85
N LYS A 29 -14.71 1.13 10.26
CA LYS A 29 -14.78 0.39 9.00
C LYS A 29 -13.61 -0.59 8.93
N THR A 30 -13.82 -1.77 8.34
CA THR A 30 -12.81 -2.82 8.21
C THR A 30 -12.39 -3.10 6.77
N ASN A 31 -12.96 -2.37 5.81
CA ASN A 31 -12.73 -2.53 4.37
C ASN A 31 -12.35 -1.19 3.68
N GLU A 32 -11.58 -0.35 4.36
CA GLU A 32 -11.05 0.91 3.80
C GLU A 32 -9.81 0.64 2.96
N ASP A 33 -9.90 0.84 1.66
CA ASP A 33 -8.76 0.70 0.76
C ASP A 33 -7.83 1.91 0.86
N LYS A 34 -6.62 1.71 1.35
CA LYS A 34 -5.60 2.75 1.53
C LYS A 34 -4.57 2.79 0.39
N ILE A 35 -4.79 1.99 -0.67
CA ILE A 35 -3.93 1.94 -1.84
C ILE A 35 -4.68 2.50 -3.04
N MET A 36 -4.38 3.73 -3.39
CA MET A 36 -4.98 4.43 -4.52
C MET A 36 -4.27 4.09 -5.83
N LYS A 37 -5.04 3.86 -6.88
CA LYS A 37 -4.53 3.77 -8.24
C LYS A 37 -4.40 5.19 -8.80
N LEU A 38 -3.17 5.63 -9.08
CA LEU A 38 -2.91 6.96 -9.65
C LEU A 38 -3.20 6.99 -11.16
N ASP A 39 -2.73 5.96 -11.86
CA ASP A 39 -2.98 5.72 -13.29
C ASP A 39 -2.92 4.22 -13.60
N SER A 40 -2.83 3.86 -14.88
CA SER A 40 -2.79 2.45 -15.32
C SER A 40 -1.61 1.65 -14.75
N HIS A 41 -0.50 2.30 -14.42
CA HIS A 41 0.76 1.64 -14.02
C HIS A 41 1.36 2.22 -12.73
N LYS A 42 0.56 2.90 -11.90
CA LYS A 42 1.04 3.45 -10.62
C LYS A 42 0.06 3.25 -9.49
N LEU A 43 0.59 2.85 -8.34
CA LEU A 43 -0.10 2.67 -7.08
C LEU A 43 0.50 3.61 -6.02
N LEU A 44 -0.36 4.15 -5.18
CA LEU A 44 0.02 4.97 -4.04
C LEU A 44 -0.62 4.40 -2.77
N GLY A 45 0.18 3.81 -1.91
CA GLY A 45 -0.24 3.41 -0.56
C GLY A 45 0.09 4.53 0.43
N ALA A 46 -0.87 4.91 1.26
CA ALA A 46 -0.69 6.01 2.19
C ALA A 46 -1.12 5.64 3.60
N SER A 47 -0.37 6.14 4.59
CA SER A 47 -0.68 6.05 6.02
C SER A 47 -0.58 7.41 6.67
N GLY A 48 -1.29 7.63 7.76
CA GLY A 48 -1.30 8.89 8.50
C GLY A 48 -2.70 9.30 8.95
N GLU A 49 -2.91 10.58 9.25
CA GLU A 49 -4.22 11.09 9.62
C GLU A 49 -5.23 10.88 8.49
N ALA A 50 -6.38 10.27 8.80
CA ALA A 50 -7.34 9.82 7.80
C ALA A 50 -7.83 10.93 6.86
N GLY A 51 -8.09 12.12 7.40
CA GLY A 51 -8.50 13.29 6.62
C GLY A 51 -7.40 13.77 5.67
N ASP A 52 -6.18 13.88 6.16
CA ASP A 52 -5.01 14.28 5.38
C ASP A 52 -4.68 13.24 4.32
N ARG A 53 -4.76 11.95 4.68
CA ARG A 53 -4.52 10.83 3.76
C ARG A 53 -5.46 10.90 2.55
N VAL A 54 -6.75 10.99 2.78
CA VAL A 54 -7.75 11.05 1.71
C VAL A 54 -7.56 12.31 0.87
N GLN A 55 -7.49 13.48 1.50
CA GLN A 55 -7.36 14.75 0.80
C GLN A 55 -6.10 14.81 -0.06
N PHE A 56 -4.97 14.41 0.50
CA PHE A 56 -3.68 14.48 -0.21
C PHE A 56 -3.58 13.45 -1.33
N THR A 57 -3.98 12.21 -1.11
CA THR A 57 -3.93 11.16 -2.15
C THR A 57 -4.84 11.47 -3.32
N GLU A 58 -6.05 11.99 -3.07
CA GLU A 58 -6.95 12.45 -4.13
C GLU A 58 -6.37 13.64 -4.90
N PHE A 59 -5.75 14.60 -4.19
CA PHE A 59 -5.09 15.73 -4.84
C PHE A 59 -4.00 15.24 -5.79
N VAL A 60 -3.13 14.33 -5.34
CA VAL A 60 -2.07 13.75 -6.18
C VAL A 60 -2.67 13.03 -7.39
N GLN A 61 -3.67 12.16 -7.18
CA GLN A 61 -4.33 11.42 -8.26
C GLN A 61 -4.91 12.35 -9.32
N LYS A 62 -5.65 13.37 -8.90
CA LYS A 62 -6.27 14.34 -9.82
C LYS A 62 -5.24 15.10 -10.64
N ASN A 63 -4.10 15.47 -10.04
CA ASN A 63 -3.03 16.18 -10.75
C ASN A 63 -2.26 15.26 -11.72
N VAL A 64 -1.98 14.02 -11.32
CA VAL A 64 -1.37 13.01 -12.23
C VAL A 64 -2.28 12.77 -13.44
N SER A 65 -3.58 12.59 -13.22
CA SER A 65 -4.57 12.42 -14.27
C SER A 65 -4.66 13.65 -15.17
N LEU A 66 -4.64 14.86 -14.59
CA LEU A 66 -4.68 16.11 -15.33
C LEU A 66 -3.44 16.29 -16.21
N TYR A 67 -2.26 15.92 -15.70
CA TYR A 67 -1.02 15.95 -16.48
C TYR A 67 -1.12 15.05 -17.70
N GLN A 68 -1.54 13.79 -17.52
CA GLN A 68 -1.73 12.83 -18.60
C GLN A 68 -2.74 13.33 -19.63
N PHE A 69 -3.86 13.89 -19.17
CA PHE A 69 -4.88 14.44 -20.06
C PHE A 69 -4.37 15.62 -20.90
N ARG A 70 -3.61 16.54 -20.30
CA ARG A 70 -3.07 17.73 -20.98
C ARG A 70 -1.94 17.41 -21.94
N ASN A 71 -1.08 16.44 -21.59
CA ASN A 71 0.14 16.18 -22.34
C ASN A 71 0.05 14.94 -23.24
N GLY A 72 -1.00 14.12 -23.09
CA GLY A 72 -1.17 12.89 -23.87
C GLY A 72 -0.21 11.74 -23.49
N ILE A 73 0.62 11.94 -22.47
CA ILE A 73 1.59 10.95 -21.98
C ILE A 73 1.50 10.83 -20.46
N PRO A 74 1.68 9.62 -19.89
CA PRO A 74 1.72 9.45 -18.44
C PRO A 74 3.03 10.02 -17.86
N LEU A 75 3.01 10.42 -16.59
CA LEU A 75 4.22 10.68 -15.84
C LEU A 75 5.01 9.38 -15.65
N THR A 76 6.34 9.47 -15.63
CA THR A 76 7.16 8.36 -15.12
C THR A 76 6.93 8.19 -13.62
N THR A 77 7.22 7.01 -13.08
CA THR A 77 7.08 6.75 -11.64
C THR A 77 7.95 7.71 -10.82
N ALA A 78 9.17 7.98 -11.27
CA ALA A 78 10.07 8.95 -10.66
C ALA A 78 9.49 10.38 -10.68
N ALA A 79 8.89 10.81 -11.79
CA ALA A 79 8.27 12.13 -11.89
C ALA A 79 7.05 12.27 -10.97
N ALA A 80 6.20 11.23 -10.89
CA ALA A 80 5.07 11.20 -9.98
C ALA A 80 5.52 11.25 -8.51
N ALA A 81 6.59 10.52 -8.15
CA ALA A 81 7.17 10.55 -6.80
C ALA A 81 7.75 11.92 -6.44
N ASN A 82 8.48 12.55 -7.38
CA ASN A 82 9.00 13.91 -7.18
C ASN A 82 7.90 14.97 -7.07
N PHE A 83 6.83 14.86 -7.88
CA PHE A 83 5.66 15.72 -7.76
C PHE A 83 5.04 15.58 -6.37
N THR A 84 4.75 14.36 -5.94
CA THR A 84 4.16 14.05 -4.64
C THR A 84 5.00 14.63 -3.49
N ARG A 85 6.31 14.42 -3.52
CA ARG A 85 7.25 14.99 -2.57
C ARG A 85 7.24 16.52 -2.60
N GLY A 86 7.22 17.13 -3.78
CA GLY A 86 7.20 18.57 -3.96
C GLY A 86 5.98 19.23 -3.30
N GLU A 87 4.81 18.63 -3.43
CA GLU A 87 3.57 19.11 -2.81
C GLU A 87 3.61 18.98 -1.28
N LEU A 88 4.11 17.85 -0.74
CA LEU A 88 4.34 17.71 0.71
C LEU A 88 5.32 18.77 1.23
N ALA A 89 6.44 18.99 0.53
CA ALA A 89 7.45 19.98 0.91
C ALA A 89 6.89 21.41 0.90
N THR A 90 6.04 21.73 -0.07
CA THR A 90 5.38 23.04 -0.18
C THR A 90 4.40 23.28 0.97
N ALA A 91 3.64 22.25 1.35
CA ALA A 91 2.70 22.31 2.45
C ALA A 91 3.38 22.36 3.82
N LEU A 92 4.57 21.77 3.97
CA LEU A 92 5.26 21.53 5.24
C LEU A 92 5.43 22.78 6.12
N ARG A 93 5.64 23.95 5.51
CA ARG A 93 5.86 25.22 6.21
C ARG A 93 4.60 26.05 6.42
N LYS A 94 3.45 25.60 5.91
CA LYS A 94 2.17 26.32 5.99
C LYS A 94 1.12 25.51 6.74
N ASN A 95 0.66 24.47 6.11
CA ASN A 95 -0.32 23.52 6.64
C ASN A 95 0.15 22.11 6.28
N PRO A 96 1.03 21.50 7.09
CA PRO A 96 1.63 20.21 6.77
C PRO A 96 0.59 19.09 6.79
N TYR A 97 0.71 18.16 5.83
CA TYR A 97 -0.03 16.91 5.84
C TYR A 97 0.70 15.86 6.71
N SER A 98 -0.03 15.21 7.59
CA SER A 98 0.47 14.08 8.37
C SER A 98 0.26 12.78 7.60
N VAL A 99 1.02 12.60 6.50
CA VAL A 99 0.87 11.46 5.58
C VAL A 99 2.22 10.92 5.16
N ASN A 100 2.39 9.60 5.27
CA ASN A 100 3.51 8.86 4.73
C ASN A 100 3.05 8.06 3.51
N ILE A 101 3.88 7.97 2.48
CA ILE A 101 3.50 7.42 1.19
C ILE A 101 4.52 6.40 0.70
N ILE A 102 4.01 5.29 0.21
CA ILE A 102 4.73 4.35 -0.64
C ILE A 102 4.14 4.44 -2.04
N LEU A 103 4.93 4.87 -3.00
CA LEU A 103 4.53 4.96 -4.40
C LEU A 103 5.23 3.87 -5.19
N ALA A 104 4.45 2.96 -5.78
CA ALA A 104 4.93 1.90 -6.65
C ALA A 104 4.50 2.18 -8.09
N GLY A 105 5.35 1.85 -9.05
CA GLY A 105 4.99 1.97 -10.45
C GLY A 105 5.83 1.08 -11.34
N PHE A 106 5.36 0.93 -12.58
CA PHE A 106 6.05 0.23 -13.64
C PHE A 106 6.18 1.16 -14.86
N ASP A 107 7.40 1.45 -15.24
CA ASP A 107 7.72 2.20 -16.44
C ASP A 107 8.33 1.27 -17.49
N GLN A 108 7.94 1.40 -18.76
CA GLN A 108 8.39 0.48 -19.83
C GLN A 108 9.91 0.48 -20.00
N GLU A 109 10.57 1.63 -19.82
CA GLU A 109 12.01 1.77 -19.99
C GLU A 109 12.83 1.34 -18.78
N THR A 110 12.32 1.63 -17.56
CA THR A 110 13.07 1.46 -16.31
C THR A 110 12.57 0.29 -15.44
N GLY A 111 11.46 -0.33 -15.84
CA GLY A 111 10.83 -1.41 -15.09
C GLY A 111 10.14 -0.96 -13.81
N PRO A 112 9.95 -1.89 -12.86
CA PRO A 112 9.28 -1.61 -11.61
C PRO A 112 10.14 -0.74 -10.70
N SER A 113 9.49 0.10 -9.92
CA SER A 113 10.15 0.93 -8.91
C SER A 113 9.24 1.22 -7.73
N LEU A 114 9.86 1.44 -6.57
CA LEU A 114 9.20 1.78 -5.32
C LEU A 114 9.87 3.02 -4.74
N TYR A 115 9.05 3.96 -4.29
CA TYR A 115 9.50 5.20 -3.66
C TYR A 115 8.91 5.33 -2.26
N PHE A 116 9.79 5.63 -1.32
CA PHE A 116 9.47 5.98 0.06
C PHE A 116 9.39 7.50 0.16
N ILE A 117 8.27 8.03 0.67
CA ILE A 117 8.07 9.46 0.88
C ILE A 117 7.45 9.65 2.27
N ASP A 118 8.16 10.29 3.17
CA ASP A 118 7.65 10.55 4.53
C ASP A 118 6.93 11.90 4.64
N TYR A 119 6.28 12.12 5.78
CA TYR A 119 5.50 13.33 6.05
C TYR A 119 6.34 14.63 6.06
N ILE A 120 7.66 14.54 6.19
CA ILE A 120 8.58 15.69 6.07
C ILE A 120 9.17 15.83 4.67
N ALA A 121 8.60 15.17 3.69
CA ALA A 121 8.97 15.22 2.29
C ALA A 121 10.37 14.64 1.97
N THR A 122 10.83 13.66 2.73
CA THR A 122 12.00 12.85 2.37
C THR A 122 11.61 11.91 1.23
N LEU A 123 12.43 11.82 0.18
CA LEU A 123 12.19 10.94 -0.96
C LEU A 123 13.37 10.01 -1.18
N HIS A 124 13.10 8.71 -1.20
CA HIS A 124 14.08 7.68 -1.56
C HIS A 124 13.47 6.66 -2.53
N LYS A 125 14.24 6.30 -3.55
CA LYS A 125 13.97 5.08 -4.32
C LYS A 125 14.51 3.90 -3.52
N VAL A 126 13.66 2.90 -3.27
CA VAL A 126 13.97 1.76 -2.39
C VAL A 126 13.46 0.46 -3.01
N ASP A 127 13.99 -0.67 -2.56
CA ASP A 127 13.50 -1.99 -2.98
C ASP A 127 12.35 -2.49 -2.10
N LYS A 128 12.29 -2.02 -0.87
CA LYS A 128 11.24 -2.33 0.09
C LYS A 128 11.04 -1.17 1.06
N ALA A 129 9.82 -0.99 1.52
CA ALA A 129 9.45 0.08 2.46
C ALA A 129 8.27 -0.34 3.32
N ALA A 130 8.14 0.26 4.50
CA ALA A 130 6.97 0.12 5.33
C ALA A 130 6.75 1.36 6.20
N PHE A 131 5.48 1.66 6.48
CA PHE A 131 5.04 2.72 7.39
C PHE A 131 4.01 2.20 8.40
N GLY A 132 3.84 2.94 9.47
CA GLY A 132 2.94 2.60 10.57
C GLY A 132 3.53 1.59 11.55
N TYR A 133 2.73 1.16 12.53
CA TYR A 133 3.20 0.22 13.55
C TYR A 133 3.58 -1.16 13.00
N GLY A 134 2.96 -1.59 11.92
CA GLY A 134 3.33 -2.84 11.24
C GLY A 134 4.72 -2.83 10.61
N SER A 135 5.30 -1.64 10.40
CA SER A 135 6.63 -1.50 9.81
C SER A 135 7.73 -2.18 10.60
N TYR A 136 7.64 -2.19 11.93
CA TYR A 136 8.62 -2.85 12.80
C TYR A 136 8.75 -4.35 12.52
N PHE A 137 7.64 -4.99 12.17
CA PHE A 137 7.60 -6.41 11.87
C PHE A 137 7.84 -6.68 10.38
N ALA A 138 7.13 -5.95 9.50
CA ALA A 138 7.27 -6.13 8.06
C ALA A 138 8.70 -5.86 7.56
N LEU A 139 9.36 -4.78 8.01
CA LEU A 139 10.74 -4.50 7.62
C LEU A 139 11.70 -5.58 8.09
N SER A 140 11.55 -6.07 9.32
CA SER A 140 12.39 -7.15 9.85
C SER A 140 12.24 -8.44 9.03
N MET A 141 11.02 -8.81 8.66
CA MET A 141 10.75 -9.98 7.81
C MET A 141 11.32 -9.78 6.40
N MET A 142 11.09 -8.61 5.80
CA MET A 142 11.63 -8.28 4.48
C MET A 142 13.17 -8.19 4.49
N ASP A 143 13.79 -7.69 5.55
CA ASP A 143 15.26 -7.64 5.65
C ASP A 143 15.88 -9.05 5.63
N ARG A 144 15.19 -10.02 6.21
CA ARG A 144 15.66 -11.39 6.29
C ARG A 144 15.39 -12.21 5.03
N HIS A 145 14.25 -12.02 4.37
CA HIS A 145 13.74 -12.94 3.35
C HIS A 145 13.65 -12.32 1.95
N TYR A 146 13.76 -11.00 1.83
CA TYR A 146 13.67 -10.32 0.54
C TYR A 146 14.87 -10.64 -0.36
N ARG A 147 14.57 -10.88 -1.63
CA ARG A 147 15.52 -10.97 -2.73
C ARG A 147 14.96 -10.22 -3.94
N SER A 148 15.80 -9.54 -4.68
CA SER A 148 15.39 -8.74 -5.85
C SER A 148 14.91 -9.57 -7.05
N ASP A 149 15.25 -10.86 -7.10
CA ASP A 149 14.88 -11.80 -8.16
C ASP A 149 13.60 -12.60 -7.90
N MET A 150 12.88 -12.29 -6.81
CA MET A 150 11.66 -13.01 -6.42
C MET A 150 10.62 -12.99 -7.53
N SER A 151 9.98 -14.15 -7.73
CA SER A 151 8.75 -14.28 -8.50
C SER A 151 7.55 -13.64 -7.76
N VAL A 152 6.44 -13.44 -8.46
CA VAL A 152 5.20 -12.93 -7.84
C VAL A 152 4.76 -13.83 -6.68
N ASP A 153 4.76 -15.15 -6.85
CA ASP A 153 4.32 -16.09 -5.83
C ASP A 153 5.21 -16.07 -4.59
N GLU A 154 6.54 -15.98 -4.77
CA GLU A 154 7.48 -15.84 -3.65
C GLU A 154 7.30 -14.51 -2.91
N ALA A 155 7.09 -13.42 -3.64
CA ALA A 155 6.87 -12.11 -3.06
C ALA A 155 5.52 -12.03 -2.31
N ILE A 156 4.46 -12.62 -2.85
CA ILE A 156 3.15 -12.73 -2.16
C ILE A 156 3.28 -13.56 -0.90
N LYS A 157 4.01 -14.66 -0.94
CA LYS A 157 4.28 -15.46 0.26
C LYS A 157 5.00 -14.65 1.33
N LEU A 158 6.01 -13.86 0.96
CA LEU A 158 6.69 -12.97 1.89
C LEU A 158 5.75 -11.90 2.46
N VAL A 159 4.86 -11.32 1.65
CA VAL A 159 3.82 -10.39 2.11
C VAL A 159 2.87 -11.08 3.10
N ASP A 160 2.43 -12.30 2.81
CA ASP A 160 1.58 -13.08 3.71
C ASP A 160 2.30 -13.39 5.03
N ASP A 161 3.57 -13.76 5.00
CA ASP A 161 4.40 -13.98 6.19
C ASP A 161 4.53 -12.69 7.03
N CYS A 162 4.68 -11.52 6.39
CA CYS A 162 4.66 -10.22 7.07
C CYS A 162 3.30 -9.95 7.75
N ILE A 163 2.19 -10.23 7.08
CA ILE A 163 0.84 -10.07 7.63
C ILE A 163 0.63 -10.98 8.85
N VAL A 164 1.06 -12.23 8.77
CA VAL A 164 0.99 -13.18 9.89
C VAL A 164 1.80 -12.68 11.08
N GLU A 165 3.02 -12.21 10.85
CA GLU A 165 3.88 -11.68 11.91
C GLU A 165 3.27 -10.43 12.57
N ILE A 166 2.73 -9.49 11.77
CA ILE A 166 2.00 -8.31 12.26
C ILE A 166 0.82 -8.74 13.14
N ARG A 167 -0.01 -9.67 12.67
CA ARG A 167 -1.18 -10.17 13.40
C ARG A 167 -0.81 -10.87 14.70
N THR A 168 0.33 -11.55 14.72
CA THR A 168 0.79 -12.32 15.89
C THR A 168 1.41 -11.40 16.95
N ARG A 169 2.14 -10.37 16.55
CA ARG A 169 2.97 -9.57 17.44
C ARG A 169 2.34 -8.24 17.85
N LEU A 170 1.57 -7.62 16.97
CA LEU A 170 0.98 -6.32 17.25
C LEU A 170 -0.23 -6.48 18.18
N VAL A 171 -0.22 -5.79 19.32
CA VAL A 171 -1.26 -5.91 20.37
C VAL A 171 -2.67 -5.59 19.82
N VAL A 172 -2.76 -4.57 18.97
CA VAL A 172 -3.99 -4.22 18.25
C VAL A 172 -3.71 -4.39 16.75
N ALA A 173 -3.70 -5.65 16.31
CA ALA A 173 -3.43 -6.00 14.94
C ALA A 173 -4.65 -5.72 14.05
N PRO A 174 -4.45 -5.10 12.86
CA PRO A 174 -5.53 -4.95 11.91
C PRO A 174 -5.97 -6.32 11.38
N PRO A 175 -7.29 -6.56 11.29
CA PRO A 175 -7.80 -7.87 10.88
C PRO A 175 -7.56 -8.14 9.39
N ASN A 176 -7.75 -7.13 8.54
CA ASN A 176 -7.79 -7.29 7.10
C ASN A 176 -6.71 -6.47 6.41
N PHE A 177 -6.22 -7.01 5.28
CA PHE A 177 -5.26 -6.36 4.39
C PHE A 177 -5.71 -6.46 2.95
N VAL A 178 -5.40 -5.44 2.15
CA VAL A 178 -5.50 -5.47 0.69
C VAL A 178 -4.10 -5.49 0.08
N ILE A 179 -3.93 -6.29 -0.98
CA ILE A 179 -2.67 -6.42 -1.72
C ILE A 179 -2.93 -6.00 -3.15
N LYS A 180 -2.15 -5.04 -3.64
CA LYS A 180 -2.17 -4.61 -5.05
C LYS A 180 -0.80 -4.77 -5.67
N ILE A 181 -0.79 -5.11 -6.95
CA ILE A 181 0.40 -5.33 -7.76
C ILE A 181 0.40 -4.38 -8.96
N VAL A 182 1.58 -3.96 -9.36
CA VAL A 182 1.81 -3.23 -10.60
C VAL A 182 2.97 -3.86 -11.38
N ASP A 183 2.75 -4.14 -12.64
CA ASP A 183 3.71 -4.72 -13.58
C ASP A 183 3.46 -4.18 -15.00
N LYS A 184 4.05 -4.83 -16.01
CA LYS A 184 3.87 -4.49 -17.43
C LYS A 184 2.41 -4.50 -17.90
N ASP A 185 1.54 -5.29 -17.25
CA ASP A 185 0.12 -5.43 -17.59
C ASP A 185 -0.75 -4.41 -16.83
N GLY A 186 -0.14 -3.62 -15.95
CA GLY A 186 -0.75 -2.51 -15.23
C GLY A 186 -0.97 -2.75 -13.74
N ALA A 187 -1.54 -1.73 -13.11
CA ALA A 187 -1.86 -1.73 -11.69
C ALA A 187 -3.23 -2.38 -11.45
N ARG A 188 -3.29 -3.38 -10.57
CA ARG A 188 -4.49 -4.14 -10.24
C ARG A 188 -4.53 -4.60 -8.79
N GLU A 189 -5.72 -4.87 -8.31
CA GLU A 189 -5.92 -5.58 -7.07
C GLU A 189 -5.51 -7.05 -7.26
N PHE A 190 -4.74 -7.58 -6.32
CA PHE A 190 -4.32 -8.97 -6.34
C PHE A 190 -5.20 -9.81 -5.42
N ALA A 191 -5.32 -9.42 -4.16
CA ALA A 191 -6.11 -10.16 -3.17
C ALA A 191 -6.42 -9.33 -1.93
N TRP A 192 -7.46 -9.75 -1.21
CA TRP A 192 -7.73 -9.39 0.17
C TRP A 192 -7.28 -10.53 1.10
N ARG A 193 -6.84 -10.17 2.30
CA ARG A 193 -6.49 -11.11 3.38
C ARG A 193 -7.34 -10.79 4.59
N GLU A 194 -8.38 -11.56 4.79
CA GLU A 194 -9.29 -11.43 5.93
C GLU A 194 -8.72 -12.11 7.17
N SER A 195 -9.23 -11.76 8.35
CA SER A 195 -8.76 -12.38 9.58
C SER A 195 -9.24 -13.83 9.66
N ILE A 196 -8.43 -14.69 10.27
CA ILE A 196 -8.77 -16.11 10.49
C ILE A 196 -10.09 -16.28 11.27
N LYS A 197 -10.44 -15.31 12.12
CA LYS A 197 -11.71 -15.34 12.86
C LYS A 197 -12.92 -15.15 11.94
N ASP A 198 -12.81 -14.24 10.99
CA ASP A 198 -13.89 -13.97 10.02
C ASP A 198 -14.01 -15.12 9.03
N GLN A 199 -12.92 -15.74 8.65
CA GLN A 199 -12.89 -16.91 7.79
C GLN A 199 -13.49 -18.14 8.47
N ALA A 200 -13.18 -18.37 9.74
CA ALA A 200 -13.76 -19.46 10.53
C ALA A 200 -15.29 -19.30 10.71
N VAL A 201 -15.77 -18.05 10.87
CA VAL A 201 -17.22 -17.76 10.95
C VAL A 201 -17.88 -17.95 9.59
N ALA A 202 -17.24 -17.53 8.50
CA ALA A 202 -17.73 -17.73 7.15
C ALA A 202 -17.81 -19.21 6.79
N ASP A 203 -16.77 -19.99 7.12
CA ASP A 203 -16.71 -21.45 6.89
C ASP A 203 -17.76 -22.20 7.73
N ALA A 204 -17.96 -21.79 9.00
CA ALA A 204 -19.01 -22.35 9.86
C ALA A 204 -20.42 -22.06 9.33
N ASN A 205 -20.66 -20.84 8.84
CA ASN A 205 -21.94 -20.46 8.23
C ASN A 205 -22.17 -21.20 6.90
N ALA A 206 -21.15 -21.36 6.07
CA ALA A 206 -21.25 -22.12 4.83
C ALA A 206 -21.54 -23.61 5.11
N ALA A 207 -20.89 -24.20 6.11
CA ALA A 207 -21.15 -25.58 6.55
C ALA A 207 -22.57 -25.75 7.10
N ALA A 208 -23.08 -24.79 7.87
CA ALA A 208 -24.46 -24.80 8.40
C ALA A 208 -25.51 -24.72 7.29
N VAL A 209 -25.28 -23.91 6.25
CA VAL A 209 -26.17 -23.81 5.09
C VAL A 209 -26.15 -25.10 4.28
N SER A 210 -25.00 -25.74 4.09
CA SER A 210 -24.88 -27.01 3.35
C SER A 210 -25.49 -28.19 4.12
N ALA A 211 -25.58 -28.13 5.45
CA ALA A 211 -26.20 -29.16 6.27
C ALA A 211 -27.75 -29.01 6.40
N SER A 212 -28.30 -27.89 5.92
CA SER A 212 -29.73 -27.58 5.96
C SER A 212 -30.46 -27.82 4.62
N VAL A 213 -29.74 -28.30 3.61
CA VAL A 213 -30.22 -28.75 2.29
C VAL A 213 -30.14 -30.27 2.18
#